data_6a9cd100923dac35e5afb03434bcc97f
#
_entry.id   6a9cd100923dac35e5afb03434bcc97f
#
_cell.length_a   1.000
_cell.length_b   1.000
_cell.length_c   1.000
_cell.angle_alpha   90.00
_cell.angle_beta   90.00
_cell.angle_gamma   90.00
#
_symmetry.space_group_name_H-M   'P 1'
#
loop_
_entity.id
_entity.type
_entity.pdbx_description
1 polymer ?
#
loop_
_entity_poly.entity_id
_entity_poly.type
_entity_poly.pdbx_seq_one_letter_code
_entity_poly.pdbx_strand_id
1 'polypeptide(L)'
;MSEALKSLPVYVVDDDESIRDSLSFLLEEHGFNVTTYEDGPSFLNTADIKVAGCVVLDSRMPLMRGQQVHEYLIAEHSSLAVIYLTGHGDVPMAVEALQSGAVNFFQKPVKGNELAEAILVGLNASQSKAEKSLHEEAYRSLTQREKEILCLIIEGKRNQRIADELCIAVRTVEVHRASLQKKFSAKTVAELAYVYGLLN
;
A
#
# COMPACT_ATOMS: atom_id res chain seq x y z
N MET A 1 -6.92 -11.61 11.32
CA MET A 1 -6.68 -10.86 10.06
C MET A 1 -7.41 -9.52 10.05
N SER A 2 -8.69 -9.44 10.39
CA SER A 2 -9.47 -8.19 10.41
C SER A 2 -8.96 -7.13 11.41
N GLU A 3 -8.53 -7.51 12.62
CA GLU A 3 -8.04 -6.56 13.64
C GLU A 3 -6.69 -5.93 13.25
N ALA A 4 -5.78 -6.69 12.63
CA ALA A 4 -4.51 -6.15 12.17
C ALA A 4 -4.70 -5.11 11.03
N LEU A 5 -5.67 -5.31 10.15
CA LEU A 5 -6.00 -4.32 9.12
C LEU A 5 -6.58 -3.05 9.70
N LYS A 6 -7.40 -3.15 10.74
CA LYS A 6 -8.04 -2.00 11.39
C LYS A 6 -7.05 -1.11 12.16
N SER A 7 -5.84 -1.61 12.46
CA SER A 7 -4.78 -0.78 13.04
C SER A 7 -4.09 0.12 12.02
N LEU A 8 -4.28 -0.11 10.72
CA LEU A 8 -3.78 0.77 9.67
C LEU A 8 -4.54 2.09 9.63
N PRO A 9 -3.89 3.20 9.26
CA PRO A 9 -4.54 4.51 9.25
C PRO A 9 -5.65 4.59 8.20
N VAL A 10 -6.76 5.21 8.62
CA VAL A 10 -7.85 5.62 7.74
C VAL A 10 -7.96 7.13 7.79
N TYR A 11 -7.81 7.78 6.67
CA TYR A 11 -7.91 9.22 6.53
C TYR A 11 -9.26 9.60 5.96
N VAL A 12 -9.88 10.65 6.49
CA VAL A 12 -11.10 11.26 5.95
C VAL A 12 -10.76 12.69 5.55
N VAL A 13 -10.93 13.01 4.27
CA VAL A 13 -10.62 14.34 3.72
C VAL A 13 -11.89 14.91 3.10
N ASP A 14 -12.45 15.92 3.75
CA ASP A 14 -13.75 16.54 3.41
C ASP A 14 -13.78 17.97 3.97
N ASP A 15 -14.27 18.96 3.24
CA ASP A 15 -14.31 20.35 3.69
C ASP A 15 -15.45 20.61 4.69
N ASP A 16 -16.48 19.78 4.73
CA ASP A 16 -17.60 19.89 5.68
C ASP A 16 -17.24 19.21 7.03
N GLU A 17 -17.12 20.03 8.10
CA GLU A 17 -16.81 19.58 9.46
C GLU A 17 -17.82 18.57 9.96
N SER A 18 -19.12 18.79 9.70
CA SER A 18 -20.19 17.89 10.15
C SER A 18 -20.09 16.51 9.52
N ILE A 19 -19.63 16.44 8.26
CA ILE A 19 -19.37 15.18 7.56
C ILE A 19 -18.14 14.50 8.16
N ARG A 20 -17.05 15.23 8.39
CA ARG A 20 -15.84 14.67 9.02
C ARG A 20 -16.13 14.06 10.37
N ASP A 21 -16.86 14.79 11.23
CA ASP A 21 -17.23 14.30 12.58
C ASP A 21 -18.12 13.06 12.51
N SER A 22 -19.13 13.08 11.66
CA SER A 22 -20.04 11.95 11.47
C SER A 22 -19.31 10.70 10.97
N LEU A 23 -18.41 10.86 9.99
CA LEU A 23 -17.63 9.75 9.42
C LEU A 23 -16.59 9.23 10.44
N SER A 24 -15.91 10.12 11.17
CA SER A 24 -14.96 9.71 12.20
C SER A 24 -15.65 8.87 13.27
N PHE A 25 -16.74 9.37 13.85
CA PHE A 25 -17.51 8.64 14.84
C PHE A 25 -17.97 7.26 14.33
N LEU A 26 -18.56 7.22 13.15
CA LEU A 26 -19.03 6.00 12.52
C LEU A 26 -17.92 4.97 12.29
N LEU A 27 -16.79 5.41 11.77
CA LEU A 27 -15.66 4.52 11.46
C LEU A 27 -14.92 4.07 12.72
N GLU A 28 -14.81 4.92 13.74
CA GLU A 28 -14.27 4.58 15.06
C GLU A 28 -15.13 3.53 15.77
N GLU A 29 -16.48 3.61 15.67
CA GLU A 29 -17.37 2.55 16.16
C GLU A 29 -17.12 1.20 15.46
N HIS A 30 -16.68 1.21 14.18
CA HIS A 30 -16.26 0.00 13.47
C HIS A 30 -14.83 -0.44 13.81
N GLY A 31 -14.13 0.29 14.69
CA GLY A 31 -12.80 -0.01 15.22
C GLY A 31 -11.64 0.41 14.29
N PHE A 32 -11.85 1.36 13.39
CA PHE A 32 -10.78 1.94 12.57
C PHE A 32 -10.03 3.05 13.31
N ASN A 33 -8.77 3.24 12.97
CA ASN A 33 -7.94 4.35 13.43
C ASN A 33 -8.08 5.52 12.45
N VAL A 34 -8.91 6.52 12.80
CA VAL A 34 -9.32 7.59 11.90
C VAL A 34 -8.55 8.88 12.19
N THR A 35 -8.14 9.57 11.14
CA THR A 35 -7.62 10.94 11.18
C THR A 35 -8.33 11.77 10.10
N THR A 36 -8.80 12.96 10.45
CA THR A 36 -9.57 13.82 9.56
C THR A 36 -8.78 15.02 9.08
N TYR A 37 -9.06 15.50 7.88
CA TYR A 37 -8.46 16.67 7.25
C TYR A 37 -9.53 17.51 6.55
N GLU A 38 -9.40 18.83 6.62
CA GLU A 38 -10.36 19.77 6.03
C GLU A 38 -10.14 20.02 4.54
N ASP A 39 -8.94 19.71 4.02
CA ASP A 39 -8.58 19.92 2.62
C ASP A 39 -7.44 19.00 2.14
N GLY A 40 -7.25 18.94 0.83
CA GLY A 40 -6.19 18.17 0.19
C GLY A 40 -4.78 18.59 0.60
N PRO A 41 -4.43 19.89 0.60
CA PRO A 41 -3.11 20.34 1.01
C PRO A 41 -2.73 19.96 2.43
N SER A 42 -3.61 20.11 3.42
CA SER A 42 -3.34 19.72 4.81
C SER A 42 -3.14 18.23 4.94
N PHE A 43 -3.93 17.41 4.24
CA PHE A 43 -3.74 15.97 4.16
C PHE A 43 -2.37 15.60 3.57
N LEU A 44 -2.05 16.11 2.38
CA LEU A 44 -0.81 15.75 1.67
C LEU A 44 0.47 16.20 2.38
N ASN A 45 0.40 17.27 3.17
CA ASN A 45 1.55 17.81 3.90
C ASN A 45 1.82 17.10 5.24
N THR A 46 0.83 16.44 5.83
CA THR A 46 0.94 15.91 7.20
C THR A 46 0.72 14.40 7.30
N ALA A 47 -0.07 13.80 6.41
CA ALA A 47 -0.28 12.36 6.40
C ALA A 47 0.94 11.61 5.85
N ASP A 48 1.23 10.45 6.42
CA ASP A 48 2.23 9.55 5.84
C ASP A 48 1.61 8.76 4.69
N ILE A 49 1.77 9.29 3.49
CA ILE A 49 1.22 8.71 2.25
C ILE A 49 2.00 7.48 1.73
N LYS A 50 3.11 7.12 2.37
CA LYS A 50 3.95 5.97 1.95
C LYS A 50 3.60 4.68 2.70
N VAL A 51 2.95 4.77 3.85
CA VAL A 51 2.49 3.61 4.60
C VAL A 51 1.20 3.04 4.01
N ALA A 52 0.94 1.77 4.32
CA ALA A 52 -0.35 1.17 4.00
C ALA A 52 -1.48 1.85 4.77
N GLY A 53 -2.60 2.11 4.11
CA GLY A 53 -3.75 2.78 4.72
C GLY A 53 -4.86 3.01 3.69
N CYS A 54 -5.90 3.73 4.09
CA CYS A 54 -7.01 4.08 3.23
C CYS A 54 -7.37 5.56 3.39
N VAL A 55 -7.71 6.25 2.30
CA VAL A 55 -8.26 7.59 2.34
C VAL A 55 -9.68 7.60 1.77
N VAL A 56 -10.63 8.10 2.57
CA VAL A 56 -11.99 8.46 2.14
C VAL A 56 -11.94 9.93 1.76
N LEU A 57 -12.20 10.22 0.50
CA LEU A 57 -11.87 11.50 -0.14
C LEU A 57 -13.10 12.12 -0.78
N ASP A 58 -13.47 13.32 -0.33
CA ASP A 58 -14.49 14.07 -1.08
C ASP A 58 -13.93 14.54 -2.42
N SER A 59 -14.77 14.52 -3.44
CA SER A 59 -14.39 14.93 -4.80
C SER A 59 -14.34 16.43 -4.99
N ARG A 60 -15.11 17.18 -4.18
CA ARG A 60 -15.29 18.63 -4.35
C ARG A 60 -14.91 19.39 -3.10
N MET A 61 -13.65 19.73 -2.98
CA MET A 61 -13.11 20.53 -1.89
C MET A 61 -12.52 21.84 -2.41
N PRO A 62 -12.49 22.90 -1.60
CA PRO A 62 -11.73 24.12 -1.88
C PRO A 62 -10.24 23.81 -2.05
N LEU A 63 -9.51 24.69 -2.70
CA LEU A 63 -8.05 24.65 -2.91
C LEU A 63 -7.59 23.50 -3.81
N MET A 64 -7.99 22.25 -3.55
CA MET A 64 -7.59 21.07 -4.30
C MET A 64 -8.74 20.07 -4.37
N ARG A 65 -9.15 19.68 -5.58
CA ARG A 65 -10.19 18.66 -5.79
C ARG A 65 -9.67 17.27 -5.42
N GLY A 66 -10.58 16.37 -5.04
CA GLY A 66 -10.21 14.99 -4.72
C GLY A 66 -9.45 14.28 -5.83
N GLN A 67 -9.78 14.53 -7.11
CA GLN A 67 -9.05 13.98 -8.25
C GLN A 67 -7.58 14.42 -8.27
N GLN A 68 -7.30 15.67 -7.97
CA GLN A 68 -5.92 16.18 -7.92
C GLN A 68 -5.13 15.58 -6.75
N VAL A 69 -5.80 15.34 -5.60
CA VAL A 69 -5.20 14.60 -4.48
C VAL A 69 -4.85 13.17 -4.91
N HIS A 70 -5.78 12.48 -5.59
CA HIS A 70 -5.54 11.11 -6.07
C HIS A 70 -4.42 11.05 -7.11
N GLU A 71 -4.39 11.97 -8.07
CA GLU A 71 -3.30 12.10 -9.06
C GLU A 71 -1.94 12.28 -8.36
N TYR A 72 -1.89 13.11 -7.33
CA TYR A 72 -0.67 13.30 -6.53
C TYR A 72 -0.24 12.01 -5.83
N LEU A 73 -1.18 11.27 -5.20
CA LEU A 73 -0.90 9.99 -4.58
C LEU A 73 -0.36 8.96 -5.58
N ILE A 74 -0.88 8.95 -6.82
CA ILE A 74 -0.39 8.08 -7.90
C ILE A 74 1.04 8.49 -8.30
N ALA A 75 1.28 9.76 -8.53
CA ALA A 75 2.60 10.29 -8.93
C ALA A 75 3.68 10.01 -7.88
N GLU A 76 3.31 10.10 -6.60
CA GLU A 76 4.18 9.78 -5.47
C GLU A 76 4.30 8.27 -5.19
N HIS A 77 3.69 7.41 -5.99
CA HIS A 77 3.68 5.96 -5.75
C HIS A 77 3.17 5.58 -4.34
N SER A 78 2.18 6.33 -3.84
CA SER A 78 1.55 6.06 -2.55
C SER A 78 0.93 4.67 -2.51
N SER A 79 1.03 4.01 -1.36
CA SER A 79 0.36 2.73 -1.13
C SER A 79 -1.09 2.89 -0.68
N LEU A 80 -1.52 4.10 -0.33
CA LEU A 80 -2.89 4.35 0.14
C LEU A 80 -3.94 3.88 -0.86
N ALA A 81 -4.96 3.20 -0.35
CA ALA A 81 -6.19 2.92 -1.09
C ALA A 81 -7.08 4.16 -1.08
N VAL A 82 -7.67 4.51 -2.22
CA VAL A 82 -8.54 5.69 -2.34
C VAL A 82 -9.98 5.24 -2.51
N ILE A 83 -10.88 5.79 -1.69
CA ILE A 83 -12.32 5.63 -1.78
C ILE A 83 -12.91 7.03 -1.90
N TYR A 84 -13.69 7.26 -2.96
CA TYR A 84 -14.41 8.52 -3.10
C TYR A 84 -15.77 8.49 -2.38
N LEU A 85 -16.06 9.58 -1.69
CA LEU A 85 -17.37 9.81 -1.06
C LEU A 85 -17.81 11.25 -1.39
N THR A 86 -18.83 11.41 -2.24
CA THR A 86 -19.24 12.72 -2.77
C THR A 86 -20.72 12.97 -2.68
N GLY A 87 -21.12 14.21 -2.42
CA GLY A 87 -22.52 14.64 -2.47
C GLY A 87 -23.08 14.81 -3.89
N HIS A 88 -22.22 14.95 -4.91
CA HIS A 88 -22.59 15.17 -6.30
C HIS A 88 -21.75 14.30 -7.22
N GLY A 89 -22.04 12.99 -7.21
CA GLY A 89 -21.41 12.05 -8.11
C GLY A 89 -22.30 11.77 -9.32
N ASP A 90 -21.73 11.88 -10.50
CA ASP A 90 -22.32 11.35 -11.72
C ASP A 90 -21.59 10.07 -12.18
N VAL A 91 -22.22 9.33 -13.07
CA VAL A 91 -21.66 8.08 -13.59
C VAL A 91 -20.29 8.27 -14.26
N PRO A 92 -20.06 9.30 -15.08
CA PRO A 92 -18.75 9.57 -15.66
C PRO A 92 -17.64 9.75 -14.61
N MET A 93 -17.89 10.54 -13.55
CA MET A 93 -16.92 10.76 -12.47
C MET A 93 -16.59 9.45 -11.73
N ALA A 94 -17.58 8.61 -11.43
CA ALA A 94 -17.37 7.32 -10.79
C ALA A 94 -16.51 6.39 -11.66
N VAL A 95 -16.78 6.33 -12.96
CA VAL A 95 -16.01 5.52 -13.92
C VAL A 95 -14.56 6.01 -13.99
N GLU A 96 -14.34 7.31 -14.11
CA GLU A 96 -13.00 7.91 -14.14
C GLU A 96 -12.22 7.62 -12.86
N ALA A 97 -12.84 7.77 -11.69
CA ALA A 97 -12.22 7.46 -10.40
C ALA A 97 -11.76 5.99 -10.32
N LEU A 98 -12.61 5.06 -10.71
CA LEU A 98 -12.28 3.62 -10.70
C LEU A 98 -11.19 3.27 -11.74
N GLN A 99 -11.25 3.86 -12.94
CA GLN A 99 -10.20 3.70 -13.95
C GLN A 99 -8.84 4.26 -13.51
N SER A 100 -8.85 5.30 -12.69
CA SER A 100 -7.65 5.88 -12.07
C SER A 100 -7.12 5.07 -10.88
N GLY A 101 -7.79 3.95 -10.53
CA GLY A 101 -7.33 3.04 -9.48
C GLY A 101 -7.95 3.25 -8.11
N ALA A 102 -9.02 4.05 -7.99
CA ALA A 102 -9.80 4.09 -6.76
C ALA A 102 -10.44 2.71 -6.47
N VAL A 103 -10.46 2.33 -5.20
CA VAL A 103 -11.05 1.06 -4.76
C VAL A 103 -12.56 1.07 -4.86
N ASN A 104 -13.17 2.22 -4.54
CA ASN A 104 -14.61 2.37 -4.62
C ASN A 104 -15.02 3.85 -4.75
N PHE A 105 -16.29 4.05 -5.05
CA PHE A 105 -16.91 5.35 -5.18
C PHE A 105 -18.32 5.28 -4.56
N PHE A 106 -18.61 6.18 -3.61
CA PHE A 106 -19.91 6.28 -2.93
C PHE A 106 -20.51 7.67 -3.09
N GLN A 107 -21.82 7.71 -3.13
CA GLN A 107 -22.59 8.95 -3.04
C GLN A 107 -23.07 9.16 -1.59
N LYS A 108 -22.93 10.38 -1.07
CA LYS A 108 -23.49 10.79 0.23
C LYS A 108 -25.04 10.85 0.15
N PRO A 109 -25.77 10.35 1.15
CA PRO A 109 -25.30 9.69 2.37
C PRO A 109 -24.92 8.21 2.13
N VAL A 110 -23.84 7.74 2.74
CA VAL A 110 -23.39 6.34 2.68
C VAL A 110 -23.82 5.57 3.92
N LYS A 111 -24.11 4.28 3.78
CA LYS A 111 -24.34 3.41 4.93
C LYS A 111 -23.00 2.99 5.54
N GLY A 112 -22.93 3.07 6.87
CA GLY A 112 -21.69 2.79 7.59
C GLY A 112 -21.08 1.43 7.31
N ASN A 113 -21.92 0.39 7.29
CA ASN A 113 -21.44 -0.97 7.01
C ASN A 113 -20.86 -1.10 5.58
N GLU A 114 -21.50 -0.48 4.57
CA GLU A 114 -21.00 -0.51 3.19
C GLU A 114 -19.65 0.20 3.05
N LEU A 115 -19.49 1.35 3.72
CA LEU A 115 -18.22 2.08 3.75
C LEU A 115 -17.14 1.30 4.50
N ALA A 116 -17.47 0.72 5.67
CA ALA A 116 -16.56 -0.08 6.47
C ALA A 116 -16.02 -1.31 5.70
N GLU A 117 -16.90 -2.01 4.97
CA GLU A 117 -16.50 -3.13 4.11
C GLU A 117 -15.55 -2.69 2.99
N ALA A 118 -15.87 -1.57 2.32
CA ALA A 118 -14.99 -1.03 1.27
C ALA A 118 -13.62 -0.59 1.81
N ILE A 119 -13.58 0.00 3.01
CA ILE A 119 -12.33 0.35 3.69
C ILE A 119 -11.50 -0.90 3.98
N LEU A 120 -12.09 -1.99 4.49
CA LEU A 120 -11.36 -3.24 4.73
C LEU A 120 -10.77 -3.82 3.44
N VAL A 121 -11.51 -3.78 2.34
CA VAL A 121 -11.00 -4.18 1.01
C VAL A 121 -9.83 -3.29 0.60
N GLY A 122 -9.98 -1.97 0.77
CA GLY A 122 -8.95 -0.98 0.47
C GLY A 122 -7.68 -1.19 1.30
N LEU A 123 -7.81 -1.37 2.61
CA LEU A 123 -6.69 -1.61 3.51
C LEU A 123 -5.90 -2.87 3.13
N ASN A 124 -6.60 -3.95 2.77
CA ASN A 124 -5.95 -5.18 2.33
C ASN A 124 -5.18 -4.98 1.00
N ALA A 125 -5.78 -4.29 0.04
CA ALA A 125 -5.12 -3.96 -1.22
C ALA A 125 -3.91 -3.03 -1.01
N SER A 126 -4.05 -2.03 -0.15
CA SER A 126 -3.00 -1.09 0.23
C SER A 126 -1.82 -1.80 0.90
N GLN A 127 -2.08 -2.70 1.85
CA GLN A 127 -1.05 -3.49 2.51
C GLN A 127 -0.27 -4.34 1.50
N SER A 128 -0.96 -5.04 0.62
CA SER A 128 -0.32 -5.85 -0.43
C SER A 128 0.54 -5.00 -1.38
N LYS A 129 0.07 -3.79 -1.72
CA LYS A 129 0.82 -2.84 -2.56
C LYS A 129 2.07 -2.34 -1.85
N ALA A 130 1.97 -1.99 -0.56
CA ALA A 130 3.10 -1.55 0.26
C ALA A 130 4.16 -2.64 0.41
N GLU A 131 3.75 -3.88 0.70
CA GLU A 131 4.65 -5.04 0.79
C GLU A 131 5.38 -5.27 -0.54
N LYS A 132 4.67 -5.22 -1.66
CA LYS A 132 5.27 -5.36 -3.00
C LYS A 132 6.28 -4.25 -3.28
N SER A 133 5.96 -2.99 -2.96
CA SER A 133 6.87 -1.86 -3.14
C SER A 133 8.16 -2.02 -2.32
N LEU A 134 8.07 -2.48 -1.06
CA LEU A 134 9.25 -2.78 -0.23
C LEU A 134 10.13 -3.86 -0.85
N HIS A 135 9.54 -4.92 -1.40
CA HIS A 135 10.30 -5.98 -2.04
C HIS A 135 10.96 -5.52 -3.36
N GLU A 136 10.28 -4.68 -4.14
CA GLU A 136 10.86 -4.06 -5.34
C GLU A 136 12.07 -3.18 -4.99
N GLU A 137 11.97 -2.37 -3.94
CA GLU A 137 13.06 -1.54 -3.46
C GLU A 137 14.24 -2.39 -2.96
N ALA A 138 13.96 -3.44 -2.17
CA ALA A 138 14.96 -4.40 -1.74
C ALA A 138 15.68 -5.03 -2.94
N TYR A 139 14.95 -5.45 -3.98
CA TYR A 139 15.54 -6.02 -5.21
C TYR A 139 16.38 -5.02 -5.99
N ARG A 140 15.94 -3.76 -6.10
CA ARG A 140 16.72 -2.69 -6.75
C ARG A 140 18.02 -2.39 -6.02
N SER A 141 18.03 -2.55 -4.68
CA SER A 141 19.21 -2.35 -3.83
C SER A 141 20.25 -3.46 -3.91
N LEU A 142 19.95 -4.58 -4.60
CA LEU A 142 20.88 -5.71 -4.72
C LEU A 142 22.04 -5.36 -5.64
N THR A 143 23.25 -5.73 -5.20
CA THR A 143 24.42 -5.77 -6.06
C THR A 143 24.26 -6.84 -7.15
N GLN A 144 25.01 -6.72 -8.24
CA GLN A 144 25.00 -7.73 -9.31
C GLN A 144 25.30 -9.13 -8.74
N ARG A 145 26.24 -9.22 -7.80
CA ARG A 145 26.61 -10.49 -7.16
C ARG A 145 25.49 -11.09 -6.32
N GLU A 146 24.76 -10.26 -5.59
CA GLU A 146 23.59 -10.72 -4.84
C GLU A 146 22.47 -11.21 -5.76
N LYS A 147 22.25 -10.57 -6.91
CA LYS A 147 21.27 -11.03 -7.91
C LYS A 147 21.65 -12.40 -8.50
N GLU A 148 22.92 -12.60 -8.86
CA GLU A 148 23.42 -13.90 -9.34
C GLU A 148 23.18 -15.01 -8.30
N ILE A 149 23.56 -14.76 -7.04
CA ILE A 149 23.39 -15.72 -5.96
C ILE A 149 21.91 -15.98 -5.67
N LEU A 150 21.06 -14.93 -5.71
CA LEU A 150 19.62 -15.05 -5.54
C LEU A 150 19.00 -16.01 -6.58
N CYS A 151 19.33 -15.83 -7.86
CA CYS A 151 18.86 -16.74 -8.93
C CYS A 151 19.23 -18.21 -8.65
N LEU A 152 20.50 -18.46 -8.29
CA LEU A 152 20.97 -19.81 -8.00
C LEU A 152 20.32 -20.43 -6.76
N ILE A 153 19.98 -19.62 -5.76
CA ILE A 153 19.23 -20.04 -4.57
C ILE A 153 17.81 -20.48 -4.98
N ILE A 154 17.15 -19.72 -5.82
CA ILE A 154 15.77 -19.98 -6.27
C ILE A 154 15.71 -21.21 -7.16
N GLU A 155 16.76 -21.48 -7.95
CA GLU A 155 16.96 -22.75 -8.67
C GLU A 155 17.17 -23.96 -7.75
N GLY A 156 17.22 -23.75 -6.44
CA GLY A 156 17.38 -24.82 -5.43
C GLY A 156 18.81 -25.31 -5.26
N LYS A 157 19.82 -24.59 -5.76
CA LYS A 157 21.23 -24.99 -5.63
C LYS A 157 21.72 -24.90 -4.18
N ARG A 158 22.51 -25.90 -3.77
CA ARG A 158 23.18 -25.90 -2.46
C ARG A 158 24.38 -24.96 -2.45
N ASN A 159 24.78 -24.49 -1.27
CA ASN A 159 25.88 -23.52 -1.12
C ASN A 159 27.18 -23.94 -1.80
N GLN A 160 27.55 -25.24 -1.72
CA GLN A 160 28.75 -25.76 -2.38
C GLN A 160 28.67 -25.56 -3.90
N ARG A 161 27.53 -25.92 -4.51
CA ARG A 161 27.33 -25.77 -5.97
C ARG A 161 27.38 -24.32 -6.42
N ILE A 162 26.78 -23.40 -5.63
CA ILE A 162 26.85 -21.96 -5.88
C ILE A 162 28.29 -21.45 -5.80
N ALA A 163 29.04 -21.90 -4.78
CA ALA A 163 30.44 -21.54 -4.59
C ALA A 163 31.31 -21.97 -5.77
N ASP A 164 31.13 -23.22 -6.25
CA ASP A 164 31.85 -23.78 -7.40
C ASP A 164 31.53 -23.02 -8.69
N GLU A 165 30.25 -22.78 -8.99
CA GLU A 165 29.80 -22.07 -10.20
C GLU A 165 30.24 -20.62 -10.23
N LEU A 166 30.30 -19.97 -9.09
CA LEU A 166 30.67 -18.55 -8.98
C LEU A 166 32.15 -18.33 -8.65
N CYS A 167 32.95 -19.41 -8.50
CA CYS A 167 34.37 -19.38 -8.11
C CYS A 167 34.63 -18.57 -6.84
N ILE A 168 33.82 -18.80 -5.76
CA ILE A 168 33.96 -18.14 -4.45
C ILE A 168 33.95 -19.17 -3.32
N ALA A 169 34.34 -18.76 -2.12
CA ALA A 169 34.26 -19.62 -0.96
C ALA A 169 32.81 -19.87 -0.52
N VAL A 170 32.50 -21.07 -0.01
CA VAL A 170 31.19 -21.40 0.56
C VAL A 170 30.77 -20.41 1.64
N ARG A 171 31.71 -19.98 2.48
CA ARG A 171 31.48 -18.94 3.50
C ARG A 171 31.00 -17.63 2.91
N THR A 172 31.48 -17.24 1.74
CA THR A 172 31.01 -16.04 1.03
C THR A 172 29.55 -16.19 0.56
N VAL A 173 29.19 -17.39 0.08
CA VAL A 173 27.78 -17.69 -0.28
C VAL A 173 26.88 -17.58 0.96
N GLU A 174 27.28 -18.10 2.11
CA GLU A 174 26.53 -18.00 3.37
C GLU A 174 26.29 -16.54 3.79
N VAL A 175 27.31 -15.69 3.66
CA VAL A 175 27.19 -14.26 3.97
C VAL A 175 26.20 -13.57 3.04
N HIS A 176 26.25 -13.84 1.74
CA HIS A 176 25.29 -13.29 0.79
C HIS A 176 23.85 -13.80 1.03
N ARG A 177 23.68 -15.07 1.39
CA ARG A 177 22.36 -15.61 1.76
C ARG A 177 21.77 -14.90 2.96
N ALA A 178 22.57 -14.68 4.00
CA ALA A 178 22.14 -13.94 5.19
C ALA A 178 21.77 -12.46 4.84
N SER A 179 22.58 -11.82 3.97
CA SER A 179 22.26 -10.47 3.45
C SER A 179 20.94 -10.44 2.70
N LEU A 180 20.71 -11.38 1.78
CA LEU A 180 19.48 -11.49 1.00
C LEU A 180 18.26 -11.71 1.90
N GLN A 181 18.35 -12.65 2.85
CA GLN A 181 17.28 -12.91 3.81
C GLN A 181 16.93 -11.67 4.63
N LYS A 182 17.95 -10.91 5.06
CA LYS A 182 17.74 -9.65 5.79
C LYS A 182 17.07 -8.58 4.92
N LYS A 183 17.56 -8.38 3.67
CA LYS A 183 17.01 -7.38 2.74
C LYS A 183 15.55 -7.63 2.38
N PHE A 184 15.17 -8.90 2.19
CA PHE A 184 13.80 -9.30 1.87
C PHE A 184 12.95 -9.64 3.10
N SER A 185 13.49 -9.51 4.31
CA SER A 185 12.83 -9.94 5.55
C SER A 185 12.35 -11.40 5.52
N ALA A 186 12.99 -12.25 4.71
CA ALA A 186 12.64 -13.64 4.49
C ALA A 186 13.37 -14.54 5.49
N LYS A 187 12.63 -15.40 6.20
CA LYS A 187 13.21 -16.35 7.17
C LYS A 187 13.66 -17.65 6.50
N THR A 188 13.06 -17.99 5.37
CA THR A 188 13.30 -19.23 4.64
C THR A 188 13.61 -18.98 3.16
N VAL A 189 14.19 -20.00 2.50
CA VAL A 189 14.40 -19.97 1.05
C VAL A 189 13.07 -19.96 0.30
N ALA A 190 12.05 -20.63 0.84
CA ALA A 190 10.73 -20.66 0.24
C ALA A 190 10.08 -19.27 0.24
N GLU A 191 10.20 -18.52 1.35
CA GLU A 191 9.75 -17.12 1.42
C GLU A 191 10.52 -16.22 0.43
N LEU A 192 11.84 -16.41 0.34
CA LEU A 192 12.67 -15.64 -0.61
C LEU A 192 12.27 -15.94 -2.06
N ALA A 193 11.97 -17.19 -2.40
CA ALA A 193 11.50 -17.59 -3.73
C ALA A 193 10.09 -17.04 -4.02
N TYR A 194 9.20 -17.07 -3.03
CA TYR A 194 7.87 -16.47 -3.14
C TYR A 194 7.94 -14.98 -3.43
N VAL A 195 8.72 -14.23 -2.64
CA VAL A 195 8.92 -12.78 -2.85
C VAL A 195 9.50 -12.49 -4.23
N TYR A 196 10.50 -13.26 -4.65
CA TYR A 196 11.07 -13.09 -6.00
C TYR A 196 10.04 -13.36 -7.11
N GLY A 197 9.16 -14.34 -6.92
CA GLY A 197 8.06 -14.63 -7.84
C GLY A 197 7.03 -13.50 -7.96
N LEU A 198 6.87 -12.68 -6.93
CA LEU A 198 5.98 -11.49 -6.96
C LEU A 198 6.58 -10.32 -7.75
N LEU A 199 7.90 -10.35 -8.02
CA LEU A 199 8.64 -9.27 -8.71
C LEU A 199 8.80 -9.53 -10.22
N ASN A 200 8.51 -10.74 -10.69
CA ASN A 200 8.62 -11.19 -12.08
C ASN A 200 7.28 -11.71 -12.59
#